data_650f9f3c6b689dbd9f9f94df32dc69a8
#
_entry.id   650f9f3c6b689dbd9f9f94df32dc69a8
#
_cell.length_a   1.000
_cell.length_b   1.000
_cell.length_c   1.000
_cell.angle_alpha   90.00
_cell.angle_beta   90.00
_cell.angle_gamma   90.00
#
_symmetry.space_group_name_H-M   'P 1'
#
loop_
_entity.id
_entity.type
_entity.pdbx_description
1 polymer ?
#
loop_
_entity_poly.entity_id
_entity_poly.type
_entity_poly.pdbx_seq_one_letter_code
_entity_poly.pdbx_strand_id
1 'polypeptide(L)'
;GPDEVTIVWLSDKPSVGWVELAPDDDTNFYATERPKYYDARNGVKNTSTIHTVKIKGLKPGTNYRYRVFVQEVLSHIGHKIIYGNYASTDVYSKKPLMFKTSDPEDNSVSFAMINDIHGKNDVLTNLVPKCDLKKTDFFLFNGDMVSVFNEENHIFDGFMDTATKLFASEIPMYYTRGNHETCLLYTSDAA
;
A
#
# COMPACT_ATOMS: atom_id res chain seq x y z
N GLY A 1 -4.56 -10.89 4.53
CA GLY A 1 -5.17 -12.20 4.86
C GLY A 1 -4.13 -13.29 5.02
N PRO A 2 -4.54 -14.52 5.31
CA PRO A 2 -3.61 -15.63 5.52
C PRO A 2 -2.91 -16.06 4.22
N ASP A 3 -3.57 -15.93 3.10
CA ASP A 3 -3.11 -16.42 1.80
C ASP A 3 -3.05 -15.33 0.72
N GLU A 4 -3.27 -14.08 1.10
CA GLU A 4 -3.27 -12.95 0.16
C GLU A 4 -2.76 -11.65 0.79
N VAL A 5 -2.22 -10.78 -0.04
CA VAL A 5 -1.87 -9.40 0.28
C VAL A 5 -2.26 -8.47 -0.87
N THR A 6 -2.63 -7.25 -0.54
CA THR A 6 -2.77 -6.17 -1.53
C THR A 6 -1.69 -5.12 -1.27
N ILE A 7 -0.91 -4.81 -2.29
CA ILE A 7 0.14 -3.81 -2.26
C ILE A 7 -0.32 -2.62 -3.12
N VAL A 8 -0.31 -1.43 -2.53
CA VAL A 8 -0.69 -0.18 -3.19
C VAL A 8 0.50 0.78 -3.15
N TRP A 9 0.80 1.44 -4.26
CA TRP A 9 1.84 2.46 -4.32
C TRP A 9 1.52 3.50 -5.40
N LEU A 10 2.23 4.61 -5.33
CA LEU A 10 2.09 5.73 -6.26
C LEU A 10 3.28 5.83 -7.22
N SER A 11 3.01 6.38 -8.39
CA SER A 11 4.01 6.91 -9.31
C SER A 11 3.68 8.36 -9.66
N ASP A 12 4.70 9.14 -9.94
CA ASP A 12 4.59 10.56 -10.34
C ASP A 12 4.04 10.75 -11.76
N LYS A 13 4.05 9.67 -12.55
CA LYS A 13 3.60 9.69 -13.95
C LYS A 13 2.76 8.46 -14.26
N PRO A 14 1.85 8.56 -15.26
CA PRO A 14 1.11 7.39 -15.74
C PRO A 14 2.07 6.27 -16.13
N SER A 15 1.93 5.13 -15.47
CA SER A 15 2.86 4.01 -15.55
C SER A 15 2.14 2.68 -15.57
N VAL A 16 2.80 1.64 -16.03
CA VAL A 16 2.43 0.26 -15.68
C VAL A 16 3.23 -0.14 -14.46
N GLY A 17 2.57 -0.83 -13.51
CA GLY A 17 3.18 -1.23 -12.25
C GLY A 17 3.20 -2.73 -12.07
N TRP A 18 4.21 -3.24 -11.34
CA TRP A 18 4.25 -4.64 -10.89
C TRP A 18 5.02 -4.80 -9.58
N VAL A 19 4.77 -5.91 -8.93
CA VAL A 19 5.48 -6.35 -7.73
C VAL A 19 6.29 -7.58 -8.04
N GLU A 20 7.51 -7.66 -7.54
CA GLU A 20 8.30 -8.88 -7.45
C GLU A 20 8.32 -9.37 -6.01
N LEU A 21 8.18 -10.67 -5.82
CA LEU A 21 8.07 -11.30 -4.51
C LEU A 21 9.20 -12.30 -4.29
N ALA A 22 9.79 -12.27 -3.10
CA ALA A 22 10.84 -13.20 -2.67
C ALA A 22 10.51 -13.79 -1.29
N PRO A 23 10.92 -15.04 -0.98
CA PRO A 23 10.86 -15.54 0.37
C PRO A 23 11.80 -14.75 1.29
N ASP A 24 11.51 -14.76 2.59
CA ASP A 24 12.41 -14.24 3.63
C ASP A 24 13.30 -15.37 4.15
N ASP A 25 14.39 -15.65 3.43
CA ASP A 25 15.26 -16.81 3.61
C ASP A 25 16.76 -16.45 3.69
N ASP A 26 17.07 -15.21 4.05
CA ASP A 26 18.44 -14.66 4.13
C ASP A 26 19.27 -14.70 2.83
N THR A 27 18.70 -15.18 1.72
CA THR A 27 19.38 -15.16 0.42
C THR A 27 19.34 -13.76 -0.21
N ASN A 28 20.19 -13.52 -1.20
CA ASN A 28 20.06 -12.31 -2.02
C ASN A 28 18.67 -12.27 -2.67
N PHE A 29 18.05 -11.07 -2.77
CA PHE A 29 16.72 -10.92 -3.35
C PHE A 29 16.62 -11.58 -4.73
N TYR A 30 17.66 -11.50 -5.53
CA TYR A 30 17.76 -12.11 -6.86
C TYR A 30 18.63 -13.36 -6.91
N ALA A 31 18.73 -14.12 -5.81
CA ALA A 31 19.37 -15.44 -5.86
C ALA A 31 18.71 -16.37 -6.90
N THR A 32 17.42 -16.17 -7.16
CA THR A 32 16.65 -16.82 -8.23
C THR A 32 15.76 -15.78 -8.91
N GLU A 33 15.24 -16.10 -10.10
CA GLU A 33 14.23 -15.29 -10.76
C GLU A 33 12.98 -15.15 -9.86
N ARG A 34 12.40 -13.95 -9.81
CA ARG A 34 11.26 -13.63 -8.97
C ARG A 34 9.96 -13.58 -9.79
N PRO A 35 8.85 -14.13 -9.25
CA PRO A 35 7.56 -13.98 -9.89
C PRO A 35 7.13 -12.52 -9.93
N LYS A 36 6.52 -12.11 -11.05
CA LYS A 36 6.02 -10.75 -11.29
C LYS A 36 4.51 -10.73 -11.24
N TYR A 37 3.97 -9.86 -10.42
CA TYR A 37 2.55 -9.62 -10.26
C TYR A 37 2.23 -8.23 -10.77
N TYR A 38 1.47 -8.13 -11.86
CA TYR A 38 1.17 -6.85 -12.51
C TYR A 38 -0.12 -6.23 -11.97
N ASP A 39 -0.12 -4.89 -11.89
CA ASP A 39 -1.38 -4.15 -11.83
C ASP A 39 -2.08 -4.33 -13.18
N ALA A 40 -3.11 -5.19 -13.21
CA ALA A 40 -3.83 -5.56 -14.41
C ALA A 40 -5.32 -5.73 -14.13
N ARG A 41 -6.14 -5.31 -15.09
CA ARG A 41 -7.59 -5.52 -15.08
C ARG A 41 -7.99 -6.31 -16.32
N ASN A 42 -8.74 -7.38 -16.16
CA ASN A 42 -9.19 -8.25 -17.25
C ASN A 42 -8.05 -8.71 -18.18
N GLY A 43 -6.87 -9.01 -17.60
CA GLY A 43 -5.70 -9.46 -18.36
C GLY A 43 -4.91 -8.35 -19.06
N VAL A 44 -5.32 -7.09 -18.95
CA VAL A 44 -4.63 -5.94 -19.52
C VAL A 44 -3.92 -5.16 -18.41
N LYS A 45 -2.62 -4.83 -18.63
CA LYS A 45 -1.86 -3.99 -17.69
C LYS A 45 -2.52 -2.63 -17.58
N ASN A 46 -2.75 -2.19 -16.34
CA ASN A 46 -3.32 -0.89 -16.03
C ASN A 46 -2.27 0.20 -16.20
N THR A 47 -2.63 1.31 -16.85
CA THR A 47 -1.81 2.53 -16.88
C THR A 47 -2.43 3.52 -15.92
N SER A 48 -1.74 3.82 -14.83
CA SER A 48 -2.24 4.67 -13.75
C SER A 48 -1.07 5.36 -13.05
N THR A 49 -1.38 6.29 -12.16
CA THR A 49 -0.49 6.83 -11.13
C THR A 49 -0.68 6.15 -9.78
N ILE A 50 -1.81 5.44 -9.60
CA ILE A 50 -2.08 4.62 -8.42
C ILE A 50 -2.09 3.16 -8.87
N HIS A 51 -1.20 2.37 -8.31
CA HIS A 51 -1.05 0.96 -8.62
C HIS A 51 -1.58 0.10 -7.49
N THR A 52 -2.30 -0.96 -7.87
CA THR A 52 -2.87 -1.91 -6.90
C THR A 52 -2.63 -3.32 -7.40
N VAL A 53 -1.85 -4.09 -6.65
CA VAL A 53 -1.56 -5.48 -6.96
C VAL A 53 -2.04 -6.37 -5.83
N LYS A 54 -2.95 -7.29 -6.15
CA LYS A 54 -3.42 -8.32 -5.23
C LYS A 54 -2.70 -9.63 -5.54
N ILE A 55 -1.90 -10.12 -4.60
CA ILE A 55 -1.18 -11.39 -4.67
C ILE A 55 -1.93 -12.42 -3.86
N LYS A 56 -2.18 -13.59 -4.45
CA LYS A 56 -2.91 -14.70 -3.82
C LYS A 56 -2.07 -15.98 -3.82
N GLY A 57 -2.51 -16.97 -3.05
CA GLY A 57 -1.85 -18.28 -2.94
C GLY A 57 -0.57 -18.22 -2.11
N LEU A 58 -0.49 -17.28 -1.20
CA LEU A 58 0.60 -17.16 -0.25
C LEU A 58 0.45 -18.20 0.87
N LYS A 59 1.55 -18.54 1.52
CA LYS A 59 1.54 -19.41 2.71
C LYS A 59 1.15 -18.56 3.93
N PRO A 60 0.25 -19.08 4.80
CA PRO A 60 -0.10 -18.43 6.06
C PRO A 60 1.12 -18.28 6.99
N GLY A 61 1.06 -17.28 7.89
CA GLY A 61 2.07 -17.04 8.92
C GLY A 61 3.48 -16.80 8.40
N THR A 62 3.65 -16.41 7.14
CA THR A 62 4.93 -16.40 6.43
C THR A 62 5.38 -14.99 6.10
N ASN A 63 6.67 -14.72 6.33
CA ASN A 63 7.30 -13.47 5.92
C ASN A 63 7.70 -13.53 4.44
N TYR A 64 7.45 -12.43 3.75
CA TYR A 64 7.84 -12.23 2.37
C TYR A 64 8.58 -10.91 2.22
N ARG A 65 9.59 -10.89 1.35
CA ARG A 65 10.25 -9.67 0.86
C ARG A 65 9.64 -9.29 -0.46
N TYR A 66 9.46 -7.99 -0.72
CA TYR A 66 8.91 -7.54 -1.98
C TYR A 66 9.62 -6.29 -2.52
N ARG A 67 9.45 -6.08 -3.81
CA ARG A 67 9.95 -4.94 -4.55
C ARG A 67 8.87 -4.43 -5.48
N VAL A 68 8.64 -3.12 -5.51
CA VAL A 68 7.69 -2.50 -6.43
C VAL A 68 8.42 -1.84 -7.59
N PHE A 69 7.77 -1.86 -8.75
CA PHE A 69 8.26 -1.28 -10.00
C PHE A 69 7.18 -0.44 -10.64
N VAL A 70 7.62 0.59 -11.34
CA VAL A 70 6.81 1.35 -12.29
C VAL A 70 7.61 1.56 -13.57
N GLN A 71 6.92 1.51 -14.72
CA GLN A 71 7.48 1.88 -16.00
C GLN A 71 6.56 2.89 -16.66
N GLU A 72 7.10 4.10 -16.90
CA GLU A 72 6.37 5.21 -17.50
C GLU A 72 5.77 4.80 -18.85
N VAL A 73 4.53 5.23 -19.12
CA VAL A 73 3.87 5.09 -20.41
C VAL A 73 3.87 6.44 -21.10
N LEU A 74 4.72 6.61 -22.10
CA LEU A 74 4.85 7.86 -22.87
C LEU A 74 3.69 8.04 -23.85
N SER A 75 3.21 6.97 -24.45
CA SER A 75 2.01 7.00 -25.28
C SER A 75 1.36 5.62 -25.38
N HIS A 76 0.03 5.60 -25.57
CA HIS A 76 -0.74 4.40 -25.80
C HIS A 76 -1.78 4.69 -26.89
N ILE A 77 -1.50 4.25 -28.13
CA ILE A 77 -2.36 4.48 -29.29
C ILE A 77 -2.73 3.13 -29.91
N GLY A 78 -4.00 2.73 -29.76
CA GLY A 78 -4.48 1.42 -30.19
C GLY A 78 -3.73 0.29 -29.48
N HIS A 79 -3.00 -0.53 -30.24
CA HIS A 79 -2.20 -1.65 -29.69
C HIS A 79 -0.73 -1.27 -29.45
N LYS A 80 -0.31 -0.05 -29.80
CA LYS A 80 1.08 0.40 -29.65
C LYS A 80 1.25 1.18 -28.36
N ILE A 81 2.12 0.67 -27.50
CA ILE A 81 2.53 1.33 -26.27
C ILE A 81 4.00 1.71 -26.39
N ILE A 82 4.32 2.94 -26.06
CA ILE A 82 5.71 3.43 -25.98
C ILE A 82 6.01 3.64 -24.49
N TYR A 83 6.99 2.90 -24.00
CA TYR A 83 7.44 2.97 -22.62
C TYR A 83 8.62 3.94 -22.48
N GLY A 84 8.64 4.64 -21.35
CA GLY A 84 9.74 5.48 -20.89
C GLY A 84 10.63 4.76 -19.89
N ASN A 85 11.18 5.55 -18.97
CA ASN A 85 12.04 5.06 -17.90
C ASN A 85 11.26 4.18 -16.91
N TYR A 86 12.00 3.31 -16.22
CA TYR A 86 11.46 2.56 -15.08
C TYR A 86 12.08 3.02 -13.77
N ALA A 87 11.34 2.90 -12.69
CA ALA A 87 11.82 3.09 -11.33
C ALA A 87 11.39 1.90 -10.45
N SER A 88 12.12 1.68 -9.38
CA SER A 88 11.83 0.58 -8.45
C SER A 88 12.41 0.86 -7.07
N THR A 89 11.87 0.20 -6.05
CA THR A 89 12.46 0.22 -4.72
C THR A 89 13.82 -0.48 -4.73
N ASP A 90 14.75 0.01 -3.91
CA ASP A 90 16.11 -0.52 -3.83
C ASP A 90 16.13 -1.77 -2.91
N VAL A 91 16.75 -2.84 -3.40
CA VAL A 91 16.97 -4.08 -2.63
C VAL A 91 18.44 -4.45 -2.54
N TYR A 92 19.35 -3.61 -3.05
CA TYR A 92 20.77 -3.86 -3.08
C TYR A 92 21.52 -3.12 -1.97
N SER A 93 21.16 -1.85 -1.73
CA SER A 93 21.78 -1.01 -0.71
C SER A 93 20.85 -0.73 0.48
N LYS A 94 19.57 -1.13 0.38
CA LYS A 94 18.57 -1.00 1.44
C LYS A 94 17.95 -2.36 1.74
N LYS A 95 17.49 -2.54 2.99
CA LYS A 95 16.64 -3.67 3.35
C LYS A 95 15.42 -3.69 2.42
N PRO A 96 15.09 -4.82 1.78
CA PRO A 96 13.87 -4.96 1.01
C PRO A 96 12.63 -4.67 1.85
N LEU A 97 11.57 -4.19 1.23
CA LEU A 97 10.27 -4.09 1.86
C LEU A 97 9.77 -5.49 2.21
N MET A 98 9.05 -5.62 3.31
CA MET A 98 8.60 -6.91 3.85
C MET A 98 7.13 -6.82 4.28
N PHE A 99 6.48 -7.96 4.30
CA PHE A 99 5.20 -8.15 5.00
C PHE A 99 5.11 -9.57 5.54
N LYS A 100 4.22 -9.78 6.50
CA LYS A 100 3.85 -11.10 7.03
C LYS A 100 2.39 -11.38 6.71
N THR A 101 2.09 -12.58 6.21
CA THR A 101 0.71 -13.07 6.12
C THR A 101 0.20 -13.43 7.50
N SER A 102 -1.11 -13.25 7.74
CA SER A 102 -1.71 -13.67 9.01
C SER A 102 -1.65 -15.19 9.18
N ASP A 103 -1.53 -15.63 10.42
CA ASP A 103 -1.55 -17.05 10.77
C ASP A 103 -2.93 -17.42 11.32
N PRO A 104 -3.70 -18.31 10.66
CA PRO A 104 -4.99 -18.76 11.15
C PRO A 104 -4.92 -19.57 12.45
N GLU A 105 -3.74 -20.13 12.76
CA GLU A 105 -3.53 -20.89 14.01
C GLU A 105 -3.19 -19.98 15.20
N ASP A 106 -2.90 -18.68 14.94
CA ASP A 106 -2.70 -17.72 16.03
C ASP A 106 -4.03 -17.37 16.69
N ASN A 107 -4.10 -17.56 18.00
CA ASN A 107 -5.30 -17.32 18.80
C ASN A 107 -5.42 -15.86 19.28
N SER A 108 -4.51 -15.00 18.90
CA SER A 108 -4.48 -13.58 19.29
C SER A 108 -4.31 -12.66 18.09
N VAL A 109 -4.93 -11.50 18.17
CA VAL A 109 -4.77 -10.40 17.21
C VAL A 109 -4.51 -9.12 17.98
N SER A 110 -3.47 -8.40 17.60
CA SER A 110 -3.13 -7.10 18.15
C SER A 110 -3.21 -6.03 17.06
N PHE A 111 -3.97 -4.97 17.28
CA PHE A 111 -4.09 -3.89 16.31
C PHE A 111 -4.13 -2.53 16.99
N ALA A 112 -3.75 -1.50 16.25
CA ALA A 112 -3.91 -0.12 16.65
C ALA A 112 -5.03 0.53 15.84
N MET A 113 -5.87 1.34 16.49
CA MET A 113 -6.91 2.11 15.84
C MET A 113 -6.65 3.60 16.02
N ILE A 114 -6.74 4.36 14.95
CA ILE A 114 -6.55 5.81 14.91
C ILE A 114 -7.70 6.42 14.11
N ASN A 115 -8.24 7.54 14.58
CA ASN A 115 -9.30 8.29 13.92
C ASN A 115 -9.11 9.80 14.19
N ASP A 116 -9.84 10.65 13.47
CA ASP A 116 -9.91 12.10 13.68
C ASP A 116 -8.55 12.83 13.60
N ILE A 117 -7.68 12.41 12.69
CA ILE A 117 -6.38 13.07 12.48
C ILE A 117 -6.52 14.39 11.71
N HIS A 118 -7.49 14.48 10.80
CA HIS A 118 -7.77 15.70 10.01
C HIS A 118 -6.54 16.26 9.29
N GLY A 119 -5.70 15.38 8.71
CA GLY A 119 -4.49 15.76 7.99
C GLY A 119 -3.32 16.22 8.88
N LYS A 120 -3.43 16.08 10.21
CA LYS A 120 -2.36 16.45 11.16
C LYS A 120 -1.32 15.33 11.24
N ASN A 121 -0.43 15.29 10.29
CA ASN A 121 0.63 14.27 10.19
C ASN A 121 1.61 14.25 11.37
N ASP A 122 1.78 15.37 12.05
CA ASP A 122 2.55 15.47 13.31
C ASP A 122 1.91 14.64 14.43
N VAL A 123 0.58 14.62 14.53
CA VAL A 123 -0.16 13.78 15.48
C VAL A 123 0.11 12.30 15.17
N LEU A 124 -0.02 11.89 13.90
CA LEU A 124 0.26 10.52 13.48
C LEU A 124 1.70 10.10 13.78
N THR A 125 2.66 10.99 13.47
CA THR A 125 4.09 10.78 13.76
C THR A 125 4.36 10.62 15.27
N ASN A 126 3.58 11.26 16.10
CA ASN A 126 3.72 11.16 17.57
C ASN A 126 2.98 9.96 18.18
N LEU A 127 1.89 9.48 17.55
CA LEU A 127 1.09 8.36 18.06
C LEU A 127 1.66 7.01 17.70
N VAL A 128 2.04 6.80 16.42
CA VAL A 128 2.50 5.50 15.93
C VAL A 128 3.68 4.94 16.71
N PRO A 129 4.73 5.71 17.08
CA PRO A 129 5.84 5.18 17.87
C PRO A 129 5.47 4.75 19.31
N LYS A 130 4.27 5.06 19.79
CA LYS A 130 3.77 4.59 21.10
C LYS A 130 3.19 3.17 21.02
N CYS A 131 2.92 2.69 19.81
CA CYS A 131 2.50 1.32 19.57
C CYS A 131 3.72 0.39 19.52
N ASP A 132 3.56 -0.84 20.03
CA ASP A 132 4.57 -1.89 19.82
C ASP A 132 4.41 -2.45 18.39
N LEU A 133 5.08 -1.83 17.42
CA LEU A 133 4.99 -2.21 16.01
C LEU A 133 5.36 -3.67 15.75
N LYS A 134 6.18 -4.29 16.60
CA LYS A 134 6.57 -5.70 16.45
C LYS A 134 5.45 -6.67 16.80
N LYS A 135 4.48 -6.21 17.60
CA LYS A 135 3.32 -6.98 18.04
C LYS A 135 2.03 -6.57 17.34
N THR A 136 2.06 -5.51 16.52
CA THR A 136 0.89 -4.99 15.84
C THR A 136 0.70 -5.71 14.51
N ASP A 137 -0.41 -6.44 14.36
CA ASP A 137 -0.74 -7.19 13.16
C ASP A 137 -1.28 -6.29 12.06
N PHE A 138 -2.01 -5.23 12.41
CA PHE A 138 -2.50 -4.22 11.48
C PHE A 138 -2.88 -2.91 12.16
N PHE A 139 -3.03 -1.86 11.35
CA PHE A 139 -3.61 -0.60 11.75
C PHE A 139 -5.01 -0.42 11.13
N LEU A 140 -5.93 0.14 11.92
CA LEU A 140 -7.25 0.56 11.45
C LEU A 140 -7.36 2.09 11.55
N PHE A 141 -7.46 2.75 10.40
CA PHE A 141 -7.82 4.15 10.31
C PHE A 141 -9.34 4.27 10.20
N ASN A 142 -9.96 4.73 11.28
CA ASN A 142 -11.42 4.68 11.46
C ASN A 142 -12.09 6.02 11.18
N GLY A 143 -11.82 6.58 10.00
CA GLY A 143 -12.46 7.79 9.49
C GLY A 143 -11.89 9.10 9.98
N ASP A 144 -12.27 10.18 9.31
CA ASP A 144 -11.87 11.56 9.56
C ASP A 144 -10.36 11.75 9.61
N MET A 145 -9.67 11.02 8.72
CA MET A 145 -8.22 11.10 8.59
C MET A 145 -7.78 12.37 7.88
N VAL A 146 -8.65 12.95 7.04
CA VAL A 146 -8.46 14.24 6.37
C VAL A 146 -9.61 15.18 6.66
N SER A 147 -9.37 16.49 6.61
CA SER A 147 -10.41 17.49 6.85
C SER A 147 -11.33 17.69 5.67
N VAL A 148 -10.84 17.43 4.47
CA VAL A 148 -11.58 17.57 3.20
C VAL A 148 -11.08 16.52 2.22
N PHE A 149 -12.01 15.91 1.48
CA PHE A 149 -11.68 14.95 0.43
C PHE A 149 -12.35 15.35 -0.89
N ASN A 150 -11.68 16.17 -1.68
CA ASN A 150 -12.10 16.58 -3.03
C ASN A 150 -11.25 15.92 -4.12
N GLU A 151 -10.03 15.54 -3.80
CA GLU A 151 -9.05 14.96 -4.70
C GLU A 151 -8.32 13.80 -4.01
N GLU A 152 -7.85 12.83 -4.80
CA GLU A 152 -7.14 11.66 -4.27
C GLU A 152 -5.89 12.05 -3.47
N ASN A 153 -5.18 13.11 -3.87
CA ASN A 153 -4.00 13.61 -3.18
C ASN A 153 -4.27 13.97 -1.71
N HIS A 154 -5.49 14.41 -1.37
CA HIS A 154 -5.83 14.71 0.02
C HIS A 154 -5.67 13.52 0.96
N ILE A 155 -5.93 12.30 0.48
CA ILE A 155 -5.73 11.07 1.27
C ILE A 155 -4.23 10.75 1.41
N PHE A 156 -3.48 10.87 0.31
CA PHE A 156 -2.05 10.53 0.32
C PHE A 156 -1.26 11.52 1.17
N ASP A 157 -1.38 12.81 0.88
CA ASP A 157 -0.70 13.89 1.63
C ASP A 157 -1.22 13.98 3.07
N GLY A 158 -2.50 13.69 3.27
CA GLY A 158 -3.17 13.84 4.55
C GLY A 158 -2.75 12.83 5.60
N PHE A 159 -2.46 11.58 5.21
CA PHE A 159 -2.00 10.58 6.16
C PHE A 159 -1.28 9.36 5.56
N MET A 160 -1.59 8.93 4.33
CA MET A 160 -1.06 7.68 3.78
C MET A 160 0.45 7.72 3.59
N ASP A 161 1.01 8.84 3.12
CA ASP A 161 2.46 9.00 2.95
C ASP A 161 3.19 8.93 4.28
N THR A 162 2.61 9.52 5.32
CA THR A 162 3.16 9.46 6.67
C THR A 162 3.05 8.03 7.23
N ALA A 163 1.90 7.37 7.08
CA ALA A 163 1.72 5.98 7.49
C ALA A 163 2.72 5.05 6.78
N THR A 164 2.94 5.23 5.48
CA THR A 164 3.90 4.45 4.69
C THR A 164 5.33 4.60 5.22
N LYS A 165 5.74 5.81 5.58
CA LYS A 165 7.07 6.07 6.17
C LYS A 165 7.23 5.46 7.55
N LEU A 166 6.15 5.36 8.33
CA LEU A 166 6.19 4.88 9.71
C LEU A 166 6.03 3.36 9.83
N PHE A 167 5.13 2.75 9.05
CA PHE A 167 4.82 1.32 9.20
C PHE A 167 4.14 0.65 7.99
N ALA A 168 3.35 1.38 7.18
CA ALA A 168 2.42 0.75 6.23
C ALA A 168 3.12 0.09 5.02
N SER A 169 4.43 0.27 4.87
CA SER A 169 5.25 -0.53 3.95
C SER A 169 5.49 -1.97 4.44
N GLU A 170 5.32 -2.25 5.74
CA GLU A 170 5.57 -3.58 6.33
C GLU A 170 4.34 -4.14 7.08
N ILE A 171 3.53 -3.28 7.70
CA ILE A 171 2.35 -3.66 8.48
C ILE A 171 1.09 -3.27 7.71
N PRO A 172 0.13 -4.18 7.51
CA PRO A 172 -1.12 -3.88 6.84
C PRO A 172 -1.91 -2.75 7.51
N MET A 173 -2.58 -1.94 6.70
CA MET A 173 -3.54 -0.97 7.20
C MET A 173 -4.90 -1.15 6.53
N TYR A 174 -5.95 -0.83 7.28
CA TYR A 174 -7.32 -0.74 6.80
C TYR A 174 -7.82 0.68 7.03
N TYR A 175 -8.65 1.15 6.11
CA TYR A 175 -9.20 2.48 6.16
C TYR A 175 -10.69 2.46 5.93
N THR A 176 -11.43 3.13 6.79
CA THR A 176 -12.86 3.43 6.61
C THR A 176 -13.03 4.94 6.47
N ARG A 177 -13.95 5.36 5.63
CA ARG A 177 -14.28 6.79 5.48
C ARG A 177 -15.10 7.26 6.67
N GLY A 178 -14.78 8.45 7.16
CA GLY A 178 -15.62 9.22 8.07
C GLY A 178 -16.52 10.21 7.32
N ASN A 179 -17.13 11.12 8.06
CA ASN A 179 -17.99 12.15 7.46
C ASN A 179 -17.18 13.19 6.66
N HIS A 180 -15.96 13.50 7.06
CA HIS A 180 -15.08 14.43 6.36
C HIS A 180 -14.62 13.91 4.99
N GLU A 181 -14.50 12.61 4.81
CA GLU A 181 -14.19 11.99 3.52
C GLU A 181 -15.43 11.72 2.64
N THR A 182 -16.62 11.80 3.20
CA THR A 182 -17.86 11.50 2.46
C THR A 182 -18.75 12.71 2.23
N CYS A 183 -18.49 13.84 2.87
CA CYS A 183 -19.42 14.94 3.09
C CYS A 183 -19.70 15.86 1.90
N LEU A 184 -19.32 15.57 0.67
CA LEU A 184 -19.88 16.28 -0.48
C LEU A 184 -21.30 15.83 -0.84
N LEU A 185 -21.78 14.71 -0.26
CA LEU A 185 -23.12 14.17 -0.54
C LEU A 185 -24.15 14.45 0.57
N TYR A 186 -23.73 14.93 1.75
CA TYR A 186 -24.63 15.09 2.91
C TYR A 186 -24.99 16.53 3.28
N THR A 187 -24.42 17.53 2.63
CA THR A 187 -24.71 18.94 2.96
C THR A 187 -26.02 19.48 2.37
N SER A 188 -26.75 18.69 1.56
CA SER A 188 -28.04 19.11 1.01
C SER A 188 -29.27 18.54 1.73
N ASP A 189 -29.14 17.53 2.59
CA ASP A 189 -30.28 16.82 3.19
C ASP A 189 -30.40 16.91 4.71
N ALA A 190 -29.55 17.72 5.37
CA ALA A 190 -29.64 17.96 6.81
C ALA A 190 -30.07 19.40 7.13
N ALA A 191 -31.20 19.84 6.51
CA ALA A 191 -31.91 21.06 6.87
C ALA A 191 -33.38 20.75 7.13
#